data_bfabaceb416a3653ac2821674ddf5525
#
_entry.id   bfabaceb416a3653ac2821674ddf5525
#
_cell.length_a   1.000
_cell.length_b   1.000
_cell.length_c   1.000
_cell.angle_alpha   90.00
_cell.angle_beta   90.00
_cell.angle_gamma   90.00
#
_symmetry.space_group_name_H-M   'P 1'
#
loop_
_entity.id
_entity.type
_entity.pdbx_description
1 polymer ?
#
loop_
_entity_poly.entity_id
_entity_poly.type
_entity_poly.pdbx_seq_one_letter_code
_entity_poly.pdbx_strand_id
1 'polypeptide(L)'
;MEVLEKRLGLSFLVGLGPIRVKYLLSKLNDLDELYQGSLLHLKKITGFSESVLSQLNRKEAIEQAKRELEYCSREGIKPLFFDDDAYPRRLKQCPDAPIVLYHKGATDLNHRRMVSVVGTRNFTPYGKSLVHELIQGLSQAGVCVVSGLALGIDALAHEEALNLKIPTIGVLGHGLSTIFPRKNLRLAEEILSQSGSLVSEYSFNSLPIKEHFALRNRIVAGLSDALIVVESKTRGGSLITASFANDYHREVFAFPGSIRQECSAGCNDLIKEHKI
;
A
#
# COMPACT_ATOMS: atom_id res chain seq x y z
N MET A 1 -20.18 2.68 17.34
CA MET A 1 -19.70 1.32 17.03
C MET A 1 -20.38 0.78 15.77
N GLU A 2 -21.69 0.72 15.69
CA GLU A 2 -22.43 0.15 14.54
C GLU A 2 -22.05 0.76 13.17
N VAL A 3 -21.83 2.07 13.06
CA VAL A 3 -21.42 2.72 11.81
C VAL A 3 -20.01 2.28 11.36
N LEU A 4 -19.07 2.18 12.29
CA LEU A 4 -17.70 1.71 11.99
C LEU A 4 -17.68 0.24 11.55
N GLU A 5 -18.50 -0.61 12.17
CA GLU A 5 -18.65 -2.01 11.79
C GLU A 5 -19.17 -2.14 10.36
N LYS A 6 -20.19 -1.36 9.99
CA LYS A 6 -20.73 -1.32 8.62
C LYS A 6 -19.70 -0.80 7.61
N ARG A 7 -18.97 0.26 7.95
CA ARG A 7 -17.89 0.80 7.07
C ARG A 7 -16.78 -0.23 6.88
N LEU A 8 -16.29 -0.83 7.96
CA LEU A 8 -15.23 -1.84 7.87
C LEU A 8 -15.71 -3.12 7.18
N GLY A 9 -16.96 -3.49 7.38
CA GLY A 9 -17.61 -4.64 6.72
C GLY A 9 -17.55 -4.58 5.19
N LEU A 10 -17.46 -3.39 4.59
CA LEU A 10 -17.28 -3.23 3.15
C LEU A 10 -16.04 -3.93 2.60
N SER A 11 -14.97 -3.98 3.39
CA SER A 11 -13.71 -4.65 3.00
C SER A 11 -13.79 -6.17 3.06
N PHE A 12 -14.81 -6.71 3.72
CA PHE A 12 -15.06 -8.15 3.87
C PHE A 12 -16.15 -8.70 2.94
N LEU A 13 -16.73 -7.84 2.08
CA LEU A 13 -17.73 -8.28 1.11
C LEU A 13 -17.09 -9.13 0.02
N VAL A 14 -17.51 -10.40 -0.07
CA VAL A 14 -17.00 -11.34 -1.07
C VAL A 14 -17.39 -10.90 -2.49
N GLY A 15 -16.46 -10.99 -3.44
CA GLY A 15 -16.70 -10.70 -4.87
C GLY A 15 -16.73 -9.23 -5.25
N LEU A 16 -16.53 -8.32 -4.30
CA LEU A 16 -16.44 -6.88 -4.55
C LEU A 16 -15.04 -6.35 -4.23
N GLY A 17 -14.29 -5.97 -5.27
CA GLY A 17 -13.05 -5.22 -5.11
C GLY A 17 -13.33 -3.71 -4.86
N PRO A 18 -12.30 -2.92 -4.55
CA PRO A 18 -12.44 -1.50 -4.18
C PRO A 18 -13.26 -0.67 -5.16
N ILE A 19 -13.05 -0.86 -6.46
CA ILE A 19 -13.79 -0.13 -7.51
C ILE A 19 -15.29 -0.40 -7.44
N ARG A 20 -15.68 -1.68 -7.31
CA ARG A 20 -17.09 -2.07 -7.22
C ARG A 20 -17.74 -1.62 -5.91
N VAL A 21 -17.00 -1.64 -4.80
CA VAL A 21 -17.49 -1.11 -3.52
C VAL A 21 -17.71 0.40 -3.61
N LYS A 22 -16.78 1.17 -4.17
CA LYS A 22 -16.97 2.61 -4.38
C LYS A 22 -18.18 2.91 -5.29
N TYR A 23 -18.34 2.15 -6.37
CA TYR A 23 -19.52 2.26 -7.23
C TYR A 23 -20.81 1.93 -6.47
N LEU A 24 -20.82 0.84 -5.69
CA LEU A 24 -21.97 0.48 -4.85
C LEU A 24 -22.33 1.63 -3.91
N LEU A 25 -21.35 2.17 -3.17
CA LEU A 25 -21.56 3.30 -2.26
C LEU A 25 -22.11 4.55 -2.94
N SER A 26 -21.74 4.80 -4.19
CA SER A 26 -22.27 5.93 -4.96
C SER A 26 -23.76 5.80 -5.34
N LYS A 27 -24.35 4.61 -5.17
CA LYS A 27 -25.76 4.29 -5.48
C LYS A 27 -26.63 4.15 -4.25
N LEU A 28 -26.04 4.07 -3.07
CA LEU A 28 -26.73 3.91 -1.80
C LEU A 28 -26.93 5.28 -1.14
N ASN A 29 -28.05 5.47 -0.45
CA ASN A 29 -28.26 6.64 0.41
C ASN A 29 -27.52 6.46 1.75
N ASP A 30 -27.52 5.25 2.26
CA ASP A 30 -26.82 4.86 3.49
C ASP A 30 -26.37 3.40 3.46
N LEU A 31 -25.57 3.01 4.46
CA LEU A 31 -25.07 1.63 4.59
C LEU A 31 -26.15 0.63 5.03
N ASP A 32 -27.28 1.09 5.61
CA ASP A 32 -28.37 0.20 6.00
C ASP A 32 -29.07 -0.39 4.78
N GLU A 33 -29.18 0.37 3.69
CA GLU A 33 -29.66 -0.18 2.42
C GLU A 33 -28.83 -1.38 1.96
N LEU A 34 -27.52 -1.33 2.14
CA LEU A 34 -26.64 -2.47 1.80
C LEU A 34 -26.88 -3.67 2.70
N TYR A 35 -26.83 -3.45 4.01
CA TYR A 35 -26.80 -4.57 4.97
C TYR A 35 -28.19 -5.17 5.27
N GLN A 36 -29.26 -4.38 5.21
CA GLN A 36 -30.63 -4.75 5.55
C GLN A 36 -31.57 -4.79 4.32
N GLY A 37 -31.21 -4.08 3.25
CA GLY A 37 -32.01 -4.02 2.03
C GLY A 37 -32.17 -5.36 1.31
N SER A 38 -33.25 -5.52 0.54
CA SER A 38 -33.48 -6.71 -0.26
C SER A 38 -32.51 -6.79 -1.45
N LEU A 39 -32.17 -8.02 -1.87
CA LEU A 39 -31.32 -8.21 -3.06
C LEU A 39 -31.96 -7.63 -4.33
N LEU A 40 -33.29 -7.67 -4.42
CA LEU A 40 -34.03 -7.07 -5.55
C LEU A 40 -33.85 -5.55 -5.61
N HIS A 41 -33.90 -4.88 -4.46
CA HIS A 41 -33.63 -3.44 -4.36
C HIS A 41 -32.19 -3.11 -4.78
N LEU A 42 -31.21 -3.83 -4.22
CA LEU A 42 -29.80 -3.65 -4.58
C LEU A 42 -29.55 -3.89 -6.07
N LYS A 43 -30.17 -4.91 -6.66
CA LYS A 43 -30.09 -5.17 -8.10
C LYS A 43 -30.60 -3.98 -8.92
N LYS A 44 -31.72 -3.40 -8.51
CA LYS A 44 -32.34 -2.26 -9.21
C LYS A 44 -31.46 -1.00 -9.19
N ILE A 45 -30.85 -0.69 -8.04
CA ILE A 45 -30.06 0.55 -7.89
C ILE A 45 -28.63 0.43 -8.39
N THR A 46 -28.03 -0.77 -8.31
CA THR A 46 -26.62 -0.98 -8.69
C THR A 46 -26.44 -1.55 -10.08
N GLY A 47 -27.45 -2.23 -10.62
CA GLY A 47 -27.32 -2.99 -11.86
C GLY A 47 -26.43 -4.25 -11.75
N PHE A 48 -26.01 -4.63 -10.54
CA PHE A 48 -25.22 -5.85 -10.34
C PHE A 48 -26.07 -7.09 -10.64
N SER A 49 -25.40 -8.12 -11.20
CA SER A 49 -26.06 -9.40 -11.46
C SER A 49 -26.47 -10.07 -10.15
N GLU A 50 -27.51 -10.91 -10.23
CA GLU A 50 -27.96 -11.69 -9.09
C GLU A 50 -26.88 -12.61 -8.55
N SER A 51 -26.03 -13.15 -9.42
CA SER A 51 -24.87 -13.96 -9.05
C SER A 51 -23.87 -13.18 -8.17
N VAL A 52 -23.62 -11.90 -8.43
CA VAL A 52 -22.77 -11.07 -7.58
C VAL A 52 -23.46 -10.76 -6.25
N LEU A 53 -24.73 -10.38 -6.28
CA LEU A 53 -25.45 -9.97 -5.08
C LEU A 53 -25.73 -11.15 -4.11
N SER A 54 -25.99 -12.35 -4.65
CA SER A 54 -26.20 -13.54 -3.83
C SER A 54 -24.94 -14.04 -3.10
N GLN A 55 -23.75 -13.70 -3.62
CA GLN A 55 -22.48 -14.03 -2.98
C GLN A 55 -22.09 -13.06 -1.85
N LEU A 56 -22.81 -11.94 -1.70
CA LEU A 56 -22.51 -10.98 -0.65
C LEU A 56 -22.81 -11.58 0.73
N ASN A 57 -21.77 -11.85 1.47
CA ASN A 57 -21.79 -12.39 2.82
C ASN A 57 -22.05 -11.30 3.89
N ARG A 58 -23.09 -10.48 3.71
CA ARG A 58 -23.33 -9.23 4.47
C ARG A 58 -23.29 -9.39 5.99
N LYS A 59 -23.92 -10.45 6.53
CA LYS A 59 -23.92 -10.71 7.98
C LYS A 59 -22.53 -11.10 8.48
N GLU A 60 -21.85 -11.98 7.76
CA GLU A 60 -20.50 -12.43 8.09
C GLU A 60 -19.50 -11.29 8.00
N ALA A 61 -19.64 -10.41 7.01
CA ALA A 61 -18.80 -9.23 6.85
C ALA A 61 -18.87 -8.30 8.07
N ILE A 62 -20.05 -8.10 8.67
CA ILE A 62 -20.21 -7.36 9.92
C ILE A 62 -19.54 -8.05 11.10
N GLU A 63 -19.71 -9.37 11.24
CA GLU A 63 -19.06 -10.12 12.33
C GLU A 63 -17.54 -10.16 12.20
N GLN A 64 -17.03 -10.20 10.97
CA GLN A 64 -15.59 -10.04 10.71
C GLN A 64 -15.11 -8.64 11.06
N ALA A 65 -15.87 -7.60 10.69
CA ALA A 65 -15.56 -6.22 11.00
C ALA A 65 -15.49 -5.95 12.51
N LYS A 66 -16.41 -6.51 13.31
CA LYS A 66 -16.39 -6.40 14.78
C LYS A 66 -15.09 -6.96 15.35
N ARG A 67 -14.73 -8.19 14.98
CA ARG A 67 -13.48 -8.83 15.41
C ARG A 67 -12.25 -8.02 14.99
N GLU A 68 -12.26 -7.50 13.77
CA GLU A 68 -11.16 -6.70 13.26
C GLU A 68 -11.01 -5.37 14.00
N LEU A 69 -12.09 -4.69 14.38
CA LEU A 69 -12.06 -3.48 15.20
C LEU A 69 -11.50 -3.75 16.60
N GLU A 70 -11.83 -4.90 17.19
CA GLU A 70 -11.26 -5.32 18.48
C GLU A 70 -9.74 -5.51 18.37
N TYR A 71 -9.25 -6.18 17.29
CA TYR A 71 -7.82 -6.31 17.02
C TYR A 71 -7.16 -4.96 16.83
N CYS A 72 -7.74 -4.09 16.01
CA CYS A 72 -7.22 -2.75 15.75
C CYS A 72 -7.09 -1.95 17.04
N SER A 73 -8.10 -1.96 17.90
CA SER A 73 -8.10 -1.26 19.19
C SER A 73 -6.99 -1.77 20.12
N ARG A 74 -6.85 -3.10 20.22
CA ARG A 74 -5.86 -3.71 21.10
C ARG A 74 -4.42 -3.46 20.63
N GLU A 75 -4.19 -3.44 19.32
CA GLU A 75 -2.87 -3.32 18.73
C GLU A 75 -2.46 -1.89 18.37
N GLY A 76 -3.29 -0.90 18.68
CA GLY A 76 -3.05 0.50 18.33
C GLY A 76 -3.06 0.77 16.82
N ILE A 77 -3.84 -0.01 16.07
CA ILE A 77 -4.01 0.14 14.62
C ILE A 77 -5.22 1.04 14.36
N LYS A 78 -5.08 1.97 13.44
CA LYS A 78 -6.15 2.86 13.00
C LYS A 78 -6.63 2.42 11.61
N PRO A 79 -7.86 1.90 11.46
CA PRO A 79 -8.46 1.71 10.15
C PRO A 79 -8.85 3.09 9.60
N LEU A 80 -8.29 3.47 8.45
CA LEU A 80 -8.58 4.69 7.72
C LEU A 80 -9.46 4.34 6.52
N PHE A 81 -10.63 4.94 6.42
CA PHE A 81 -11.54 4.71 5.33
C PHE A 81 -11.29 5.72 4.20
N PHE A 82 -11.54 5.31 2.95
CA PHE A 82 -11.21 6.10 1.76
C PHE A 82 -11.90 7.49 1.71
N ASP A 83 -12.99 7.68 2.47
CA ASP A 83 -13.74 8.94 2.60
C ASP A 83 -13.31 9.79 3.81
N ASP A 84 -12.44 9.26 4.71
CA ASP A 84 -11.90 10.02 5.84
C ASP A 84 -10.90 11.10 5.37
N ASP A 85 -10.83 12.21 6.10
CA ASP A 85 -9.84 13.27 5.85
C ASP A 85 -8.40 12.81 6.14
N ALA A 86 -8.24 11.88 7.08
CA ALA A 86 -6.95 11.28 7.43
C ALA A 86 -6.45 10.24 6.39
N TYR A 87 -7.32 9.82 5.46
CA TYR A 87 -6.90 8.90 4.40
C TYR A 87 -5.88 9.57 3.47
N PRO A 88 -4.83 8.85 3.00
CA PRO A 88 -3.80 9.45 2.15
C PRO A 88 -4.39 10.06 0.87
N ARG A 89 -4.26 11.38 0.70
CA ARG A 89 -4.84 12.12 -0.44
C ARG A 89 -4.32 11.63 -1.78
N ARG A 90 -3.01 11.30 -1.84
CA ARG A 90 -2.39 10.75 -3.06
C ARG A 90 -2.99 9.41 -3.44
N LEU A 91 -3.13 8.52 -2.47
CA LEU A 91 -3.72 7.20 -2.68
C LEU A 91 -5.21 7.30 -3.04
N LYS A 92 -5.94 8.24 -2.43
CA LYS A 92 -7.37 8.49 -2.71
C LYS A 92 -7.62 8.82 -4.19
N GLN A 93 -6.66 9.42 -4.88
CA GLN A 93 -6.75 9.74 -6.32
C GLN A 93 -6.60 8.50 -7.22
N CYS A 94 -6.09 7.39 -6.70
CA CYS A 94 -5.94 6.17 -7.48
C CYS A 94 -7.31 5.46 -7.62
N PRO A 95 -7.68 5.00 -8.81
CA PRO A 95 -9.01 4.41 -9.06
C PRO A 95 -9.26 3.17 -8.20
N ASP A 96 -8.23 2.39 -7.95
CA ASP A 96 -8.25 1.15 -7.18
C ASP A 96 -7.75 1.31 -5.73
N ALA A 97 -7.73 2.55 -5.20
CA ALA A 97 -7.39 2.82 -3.80
C ALA A 97 -8.20 1.93 -2.86
N PRO A 98 -7.58 1.30 -1.84
CA PRO A 98 -8.29 0.44 -0.89
C PRO A 98 -9.43 1.18 -0.18
N ILE A 99 -10.51 0.46 0.12
CA ILE A 99 -11.64 1.01 0.90
C ILE A 99 -11.21 1.31 2.33
N VAL A 100 -10.33 0.48 2.86
CA VAL A 100 -9.75 0.63 4.19
C VAL A 100 -8.24 0.48 4.08
N LEU A 101 -7.51 1.35 4.75
CA LEU A 101 -6.07 1.26 4.94
C LEU A 101 -5.80 1.18 6.43
N TYR A 102 -5.23 0.08 6.89
CA TYR A 102 -4.80 -0.09 8.28
C TYR A 102 -3.48 0.62 8.50
N HIS A 103 -3.43 1.50 9.49
CA HIS A 103 -2.26 2.31 9.82
C HIS A 103 -1.81 2.06 11.26
N LYS A 104 -0.55 1.69 11.45
CA LYS A 104 0.14 1.58 12.74
C LYS A 104 1.38 2.46 12.71
N GLY A 105 1.50 3.36 13.69
CA GLY A 105 2.62 4.29 13.81
C GLY A 105 2.19 5.74 13.89
N ALA A 106 3.13 6.68 13.74
CA ALA A 106 2.93 8.10 13.99
C ALA A 106 3.15 9.00 12.76
N THR A 107 3.72 8.48 11.66
CA THR A 107 3.96 9.29 10.46
C THR A 107 2.65 9.78 9.85
N ASP A 108 2.58 11.06 9.53
CA ASP A 108 1.49 11.62 8.74
C ASP A 108 1.50 11.04 7.32
N LEU A 109 0.44 10.30 6.96
CA LEU A 109 0.27 9.71 5.62
C LEU A 109 -0.01 10.77 4.53
N ASN A 110 -0.24 12.02 4.93
CA ASN A 110 -0.37 13.18 4.07
C ASN A 110 0.86 14.12 4.13
N HIS A 111 2.03 13.55 4.50
CA HIS A 111 3.28 14.31 4.56
C HIS A 111 3.50 15.13 3.27
N ARG A 112 4.08 16.33 3.41
CA ARG A 112 4.18 17.30 2.32
C ARG A 112 4.88 16.76 1.08
N ARG A 113 5.94 15.97 1.25
CA ARG A 113 6.72 15.34 0.17
C ARG A 113 6.91 13.86 0.48
N MET A 114 6.49 13.01 -0.41
CA MET A 114 6.61 11.56 -0.25
C MET A 114 7.27 10.95 -1.47
N VAL A 115 8.30 10.16 -1.27
CA VAL A 115 9.04 9.49 -2.34
C VAL A 115 9.11 7.99 -2.06
N SER A 116 8.71 7.19 -3.03
CA SER A 116 8.88 5.75 -2.97
C SER A 116 10.23 5.33 -3.50
N VAL A 117 10.94 4.47 -2.76
CA VAL A 117 12.23 3.90 -3.15
C VAL A 117 12.08 2.39 -3.22
N VAL A 118 12.31 1.81 -4.39
CA VAL A 118 12.13 0.37 -4.64
C VAL A 118 13.29 -0.21 -5.45
N GLY A 119 13.44 -1.54 -5.41
CA GLY A 119 14.46 -2.19 -6.22
C GLY A 119 14.55 -3.69 -6.03
N THR A 120 15.69 -4.23 -6.43
CA THR A 120 16.00 -5.65 -6.33
C THR A 120 16.13 -6.12 -4.88
N ARG A 121 15.79 -7.39 -4.64
CA ARG A 121 16.04 -8.04 -3.32
C ARG A 121 17.51 -8.35 -3.07
N ASN A 122 18.33 -8.42 -4.11
CA ASN A 122 19.77 -8.69 -4.06
C ASN A 122 20.49 -7.54 -4.75
N PHE A 123 20.77 -6.48 -4.00
CA PHE A 123 21.45 -5.31 -4.51
C PHE A 123 22.96 -5.52 -4.62
N THR A 124 23.59 -4.74 -5.50
CA THR A 124 25.05 -4.70 -5.65
C THR A 124 25.65 -3.63 -4.72
N PRO A 125 26.99 -3.60 -4.54
CA PRO A 125 27.67 -2.49 -3.84
C PRO A 125 27.32 -1.12 -4.45
N TYR A 126 27.14 -1.05 -5.76
CA TYR A 126 26.69 0.16 -6.46
C TYR A 126 25.28 0.57 -6.02
N GLY A 127 24.31 -0.36 -6.03
CA GLY A 127 22.96 -0.08 -5.53
C GLY A 127 22.93 0.37 -4.08
N LYS A 128 23.80 -0.19 -3.22
CA LYS A 128 23.95 0.26 -1.84
C LYS A 128 24.43 1.71 -1.74
N SER A 129 25.46 2.09 -2.51
CA SER A 129 25.98 3.46 -2.56
C SER A 129 24.90 4.43 -3.03
N LEU A 130 24.17 4.06 -4.09
CA LEU A 130 23.07 4.89 -4.63
C LEU A 130 21.96 5.15 -3.60
N VAL A 131 21.53 4.12 -2.82
CA VAL A 131 20.52 4.32 -1.78
C VAL A 131 21.03 5.27 -0.71
N HIS A 132 22.28 5.08 -0.24
CA HIS A 132 22.88 5.97 0.75
C HIS A 132 22.88 7.43 0.28
N GLU A 133 23.41 7.70 -0.91
CA GLU A 133 23.48 9.06 -1.49
C GLU A 133 22.08 9.65 -1.71
N LEU A 134 21.15 8.84 -2.23
CA LEU A 134 19.77 9.26 -2.47
C LEU A 134 19.08 9.67 -1.16
N ILE A 135 19.10 8.82 -0.13
CA ILE A 135 18.42 9.11 1.13
C ILE A 135 19.05 10.28 1.85
N GLN A 136 20.38 10.45 1.74
CA GLN A 136 21.06 11.64 2.23
C GLN A 136 20.56 12.92 1.54
N GLY A 137 20.40 12.91 0.22
CA GLY A 137 19.81 14.03 -0.52
C GLY A 137 18.36 14.31 -0.15
N LEU A 138 17.54 13.25 0.00
CA LEU A 138 16.14 13.36 0.40
C LEU A 138 15.97 13.91 1.82
N SER A 139 16.89 13.62 2.73
CA SER A 139 16.85 14.12 4.11
C SER A 139 16.90 15.66 4.18
N GLN A 140 17.70 16.28 3.33
CA GLN A 140 17.80 17.74 3.24
C GLN A 140 16.52 18.39 2.70
N ALA A 141 15.73 17.65 1.93
CA ALA A 141 14.48 18.13 1.34
C ALA A 141 13.24 17.90 2.22
N GLY A 142 13.39 17.29 3.40
CA GLY A 142 12.29 16.98 4.31
C GLY A 142 11.27 16.02 3.68
N VAL A 143 11.75 14.94 3.09
CA VAL A 143 10.92 13.91 2.40
C VAL A 143 10.58 12.78 3.36
N CYS A 144 9.38 12.23 3.25
CA CYS A 144 9.02 10.93 3.83
C CYS A 144 9.32 9.83 2.81
N VAL A 145 10.07 8.80 3.22
CA VAL A 145 10.41 7.65 2.38
C VAL A 145 9.34 6.58 2.49
N VAL A 146 8.85 6.08 1.36
CA VAL A 146 7.87 4.98 1.30
C VAL A 146 8.53 3.78 0.64
N SER A 147 8.36 2.59 1.19
CA SER A 147 8.81 1.36 0.53
C SER A 147 8.02 0.14 0.99
N GLY A 148 8.32 -1.00 0.39
CA GLY A 148 7.55 -2.23 0.59
C GLY A 148 8.04 -3.11 1.74
N LEU A 149 9.05 -2.72 2.49
CA LEU A 149 9.65 -3.54 3.56
C LEU A 149 10.09 -4.94 3.09
N ALA A 150 10.38 -5.11 1.79
CA ALA A 150 10.96 -6.33 1.25
C ALA A 150 12.46 -6.42 1.57
N LEU A 151 13.07 -7.58 1.32
CA LEU A 151 14.53 -7.68 1.36
C LEU A 151 15.16 -6.78 0.29
N GLY A 152 16.39 -6.37 0.49
CA GLY A 152 17.19 -5.65 -0.48
C GLY A 152 16.99 -4.13 -0.42
N ILE A 153 16.75 -3.50 -1.55
CA ILE A 153 16.65 -2.02 -1.66
C ILE A 153 15.57 -1.45 -0.74
N ASP A 154 14.43 -2.11 -0.61
CA ASP A 154 13.34 -1.64 0.27
C ASP A 154 13.81 -1.54 1.73
N ALA A 155 14.41 -2.62 2.26
CA ALA A 155 14.92 -2.63 3.62
C ALA A 155 16.03 -1.59 3.82
N LEU A 156 16.99 -1.52 2.88
CA LEU A 156 18.08 -0.56 2.92
C LEU A 156 17.58 0.89 2.91
N ALA A 157 16.56 1.21 2.12
CA ALA A 157 15.96 2.54 2.10
C ALA A 157 15.34 2.92 3.46
N HIS A 158 14.69 1.98 4.14
CA HIS A 158 14.18 2.20 5.49
C HIS A 158 15.31 2.36 6.52
N GLU A 159 16.33 1.51 6.48
CA GLU A 159 17.50 1.59 7.36
C GLU A 159 18.20 2.95 7.24
N GLU A 160 18.48 3.41 6.02
CA GLU A 160 19.10 4.72 5.78
C GLU A 160 18.19 5.88 6.23
N ALA A 161 16.86 5.76 6.01
CA ALA A 161 15.91 6.76 6.49
C ALA A 161 15.92 6.87 8.02
N LEU A 162 15.95 5.75 8.75
CA LEU A 162 16.05 5.72 10.21
C LEU A 162 17.37 6.30 10.71
N ASN A 163 18.50 5.95 10.06
CA ASN A 163 19.82 6.48 10.39
C ASN A 163 19.86 8.02 10.31
N LEU A 164 19.16 8.58 9.33
CA LEU A 164 19.07 10.04 9.11
C LEU A 164 17.86 10.69 9.81
N LYS A 165 17.11 9.93 10.59
CA LYS A 165 15.93 10.38 11.34
C LYS A 165 14.86 11.06 10.45
N ILE A 166 14.70 10.59 9.23
CA ILE A 166 13.62 11.04 8.34
C ILE A 166 12.44 10.05 8.41
N PRO A 167 11.20 10.56 8.28
CA PRO A 167 10.03 9.69 8.37
C PRO A 167 10.04 8.62 7.30
N THR A 168 9.62 7.40 7.66
CA THR A 168 9.51 6.32 6.70
C THR A 168 8.25 5.49 6.92
N ILE A 169 7.65 5.01 5.82
CA ILE A 169 6.41 4.23 5.81
C ILE A 169 6.66 2.90 5.11
N GLY A 170 6.53 1.80 5.86
CA GLY A 170 6.55 0.45 5.33
C GLY A 170 5.15 0.02 4.89
N VAL A 171 4.99 -0.33 3.61
CA VAL A 171 3.73 -0.87 3.08
C VAL A 171 3.80 -2.39 3.08
N LEU A 172 2.82 -3.07 3.69
CA LEU A 172 2.82 -4.53 3.83
C LEU A 172 1.85 -5.20 2.86
N GLY A 173 2.23 -6.37 2.34
CA GLY A 173 1.37 -7.23 1.52
C GLY A 173 0.67 -8.34 2.33
N HIS A 174 0.40 -8.07 3.60
CA HIS A 174 -0.26 -8.98 4.55
C HIS A 174 -0.77 -8.17 5.75
N GLY A 175 -1.50 -8.81 6.66
CA GLY A 175 -1.99 -8.16 7.88
C GLY A 175 -0.88 -7.73 8.83
N LEU A 176 -1.19 -6.78 9.71
CA LEU A 176 -0.23 -6.18 10.66
C LEU A 176 0.10 -7.08 11.88
N SER A 177 -0.47 -8.29 11.98
CA SER A 177 -0.18 -9.25 13.05
C SER A 177 1.20 -9.89 12.96
N THR A 178 1.82 -9.87 11.79
CA THR A 178 3.10 -10.50 11.51
C THR A 178 3.94 -9.63 10.57
N ILE A 179 5.23 -9.88 10.52
CA ILE A 179 6.14 -9.23 9.57
C ILE A 179 6.77 -10.28 8.66
N PHE A 180 6.64 -10.06 7.37
CA PHE A 180 7.28 -10.86 6.34
C PHE A 180 8.04 -9.98 5.33
N PRO A 181 9.29 -10.30 5.00
CA PRO A 181 10.06 -11.44 5.51
C PRO A 181 10.44 -11.27 6.98
N ARG A 182 10.50 -12.39 7.72
CA ARG A 182 10.79 -12.37 9.16
C ARG A 182 12.15 -11.72 9.51
N LYS A 183 13.08 -11.70 8.56
CA LYS A 183 14.37 -11.00 8.69
C LYS A 183 14.22 -9.50 8.94
N ASN A 184 13.13 -8.89 8.46
CA ASN A 184 12.86 -7.46 8.61
C ASN A 184 11.99 -7.14 9.84
N LEU A 185 11.77 -8.13 10.76
CA LEU A 185 10.97 -7.88 11.98
C LEU A 185 11.57 -6.75 12.82
N ARG A 186 12.87 -6.81 13.09
CA ARG A 186 13.57 -5.79 13.87
C ARG A 186 13.49 -4.41 13.20
N LEU A 187 13.67 -4.36 11.88
CA LEU A 187 13.53 -3.12 11.11
C LEU A 187 12.12 -2.52 11.23
N ALA A 188 11.07 -3.36 11.15
CA ALA A 188 9.69 -2.93 11.34
C ALA A 188 9.44 -2.34 12.75
N GLU A 189 10.01 -2.95 13.79
CA GLU A 189 9.97 -2.46 15.17
C GLU A 189 10.71 -1.11 15.31
N GLU A 190 11.88 -0.98 14.69
CA GLU A 190 12.66 0.26 14.66
C GLU A 190 11.90 1.37 13.92
N ILE A 191 11.24 1.08 12.80
CA ILE A 191 10.36 2.05 12.10
C ILE A 191 9.31 2.60 13.07
N LEU A 192 8.58 1.73 13.76
CA LEU A 192 7.52 2.13 14.69
C LEU A 192 8.06 2.91 15.89
N SER A 193 9.20 2.52 16.45
CA SER A 193 9.81 3.16 17.61
C SER A 193 10.36 4.55 17.33
N GLN A 194 10.75 4.82 16.08
CA GLN A 194 11.28 6.12 15.64
C GLN A 194 10.23 7.00 14.93
N SER A 195 8.95 6.84 15.30
CA SER A 195 7.83 7.60 14.75
C SER A 195 7.56 7.38 13.27
N GLY A 196 8.06 6.29 12.69
CA GLY A 196 7.67 5.79 11.38
C GLY A 196 6.29 5.15 11.40
N SER A 197 5.88 4.54 10.29
CA SER A 197 4.60 3.86 10.19
C SER A 197 4.65 2.60 9.34
N LEU A 198 3.72 1.69 9.63
CA LEU A 198 3.40 0.54 8.79
C LEU A 198 1.96 0.67 8.32
N VAL A 199 1.72 0.37 7.06
CA VAL A 199 0.37 0.37 6.48
C VAL A 199 0.08 -0.91 5.72
N SER A 200 -1.18 -1.32 5.71
CA SER A 200 -1.66 -2.47 4.96
C SER A 200 -3.12 -2.28 4.53
N GLU A 201 -3.51 -2.85 3.39
CA GLU A 201 -4.92 -2.98 3.00
C GLU A 201 -5.55 -4.28 3.51
N TYR A 202 -4.74 -5.17 4.05
CA TYR A 202 -5.17 -6.50 4.47
C TYR A 202 -5.54 -6.51 5.95
N SER A 203 -6.60 -7.26 6.31
CA SER A 203 -7.03 -7.45 7.68
C SER A 203 -5.91 -8.00 8.56
N PHE A 204 -5.99 -7.74 9.85
CA PHE A 204 -4.93 -7.97 10.84
C PHE A 204 -4.23 -9.33 10.73
N ASN A 205 -5.00 -10.40 10.58
CA ASN A 205 -4.47 -11.78 10.52
C ASN A 205 -4.24 -12.31 9.08
N SER A 206 -4.33 -11.47 8.05
CA SER A 206 -4.08 -11.90 6.68
C SER A 206 -2.66 -12.39 6.49
N LEU A 207 -2.51 -13.62 5.98
CA LEU A 207 -1.20 -14.24 5.75
C LEU A 207 -0.47 -13.64 4.53
N PRO A 208 0.88 -13.69 4.53
CA PRO A 208 1.67 -13.28 3.39
C PRO A 208 1.56 -14.30 2.25
N ILE A 209 0.81 -13.98 1.20
CA ILE A 209 0.69 -14.76 -0.03
C ILE A 209 1.30 -13.99 -1.20
N LYS A 210 1.77 -14.73 -2.21
CA LYS A 210 2.56 -14.18 -3.32
C LYS A 210 1.83 -13.06 -4.07
N GLU A 211 0.55 -13.24 -4.33
CA GLU A 211 -0.32 -12.33 -5.06
C GLU A 211 -0.46 -10.97 -4.36
N HIS A 212 -0.53 -10.98 -3.04
CA HIS A 212 -0.66 -9.77 -2.22
C HIS A 212 0.56 -8.85 -2.35
N PHE A 213 1.77 -9.40 -2.51
CA PHE A 213 2.97 -8.57 -2.67
C PHE A 213 2.98 -7.81 -3.98
N ALA A 214 2.48 -8.40 -5.06
CA ALA A 214 2.35 -7.71 -6.34
C ALA A 214 1.27 -6.61 -6.28
N LEU A 215 0.11 -6.93 -5.70
CA LEU A 215 -1.00 -5.98 -5.53
C LEU A 215 -0.64 -4.82 -4.59
N ARG A 216 0.07 -5.11 -3.49
CA ARG A 216 0.53 -4.11 -2.54
C ARG A 216 1.36 -2.99 -3.20
N ASN A 217 2.13 -3.31 -4.25
CA ASN A 217 3.00 -2.34 -4.92
C ASN A 217 2.25 -1.12 -5.46
N ARG A 218 0.97 -1.26 -5.80
CA ARG A 218 0.12 -0.13 -6.17
C ARG A 218 -0.07 0.88 -5.04
N ILE A 219 -0.06 0.42 -3.78
CA ILE A 219 -0.15 1.30 -2.61
C ILE A 219 1.18 2.04 -2.41
N VAL A 220 2.33 1.36 -2.61
CA VAL A 220 3.64 2.01 -2.59
C VAL A 220 3.67 3.15 -3.60
N ALA A 221 3.30 2.89 -4.86
CA ALA A 221 3.22 3.90 -5.91
C ALA A 221 2.19 5.01 -5.60
N GLY A 222 1.00 4.61 -5.14
CA GLY A 222 -0.12 5.53 -4.90
C GLY A 222 0.08 6.50 -3.73
N LEU A 223 0.92 6.14 -2.74
CA LEU A 223 1.21 6.99 -1.59
C LEU A 223 2.18 8.14 -1.90
N SER A 224 2.92 8.08 -3.01
CA SER A 224 4.07 8.96 -3.25
C SER A 224 3.82 9.95 -4.38
N ASP A 225 4.58 11.04 -4.37
CA ASP A 225 4.66 12.01 -5.47
C ASP A 225 5.52 11.45 -6.62
N ALA A 226 6.58 10.72 -6.24
CA ALA A 226 7.54 10.13 -7.17
C ALA A 226 7.97 8.74 -6.72
N LEU A 227 8.34 7.91 -7.67
CA LEU A 227 8.94 6.59 -7.49
C LEU A 227 10.38 6.60 -8.01
N ILE A 228 11.31 6.06 -7.22
CA ILE A 228 12.70 5.88 -7.62
C ILE A 228 13.04 4.39 -7.64
N VAL A 229 13.43 3.88 -8.80
CA VAL A 229 13.91 2.50 -8.98
C VAL A 229 15.44 2.50 -8.95
N VAL A 230 16.02 1.91 -7.90
CA VAL A 230 17.49 1.95 -7.71
C VAL A 230 18.18 0.89 -8.55
N GLU A 231 17.78 -0.35 -8.43
CA GLU A 231 18.25 -1.46 -9.24
C GLU A 231 17.09 -2.41 -9.55
N SER A 232 17.03 -2.92 -10.78
CA SER A 232 16.03 -3.91 -11.20
C SER A 232 16.55 -4.79 -12.33
N LYS A 233 16.22 -6.08 -12.28
CA LYS A 233 16.31 -6.97 -13.44
C LYS A 233 15.15 -6.67 -14.40
N THR A 234 15.24 -7.14 -15.65
CA THR A 234 14.21 -6.97 -16.71
C THR A 234 12.81 -7.50 -16.33
N ARG A 235 12.72 -8.41 -15.36
CA ARG A 235 11.45 -8.95 -14.82
C ARG A 235 11.38 -8.77 -13.31
N GLY A 236 11.89 -7.64 -12.80
CA GLY A 236 11.90 -7.33 -11.38
C GLY A 236 10.53 -6.88 -10.86
N GLY A 237 10.20 -7.20 -9.60
CA GLY A 237 8.97 -6.74 -8.96
C GLY A 237 8.87 -5.22 -8.82
N SER A 238 10.00 -4.51 -8.77
CA SER A 238 10.07 -3.04 -8.78
C SER A 238 9.54 -2.41 -10.08
N LEU A 239 9.63 -3.12 -11.22
CA LEU A 239 9.04 -2.66 -12.48
C LEU A 239 7.51 -2.70 -12.46
N ILE A 240 6.90 -3.61 -11.69
CA ILE A 240 5.45 -3.62 -11.45
C ILE A 240 5.06 -2.35 -10.70
N THR A 241 5.85 -1.93 -9.71
CA THR A 241 5.61 -0.67 -8.99
C THR A 241 5.76 0.54 -9.92
N ALA A 242 6.74 0.52 -10.83
CA ALA A 242 6.91 1.57 -11.83
C ALA A 242 5.72 1.66 -12.81
N SER A 243 5.17 0.51 -13.21
CA SER A 243 3.95 0.50 -14.03
C SER A 243 2.78 1.15 -13.29
N PHE A 244 2.53 0.78 -12.02
CA PHE A 244 1.50 1.44 -11.23
C PHE A 244 1.73 2.94 -11.05
N ALA A 245 2.99 3.36 -10.83
CA ALA A 245 3.32 4.78 -10.71
C ALA A 245 2.96 5.55 -11.98
N ASN A 246 3.31 5.03 -13.16
CA ASN A 246 2.93 5.60 -14.45
C ASN A 246 1.39 5.64 -14.64
N ASP A 247 0.69 4.54 -14.30
CA ASP A 247 -0.78 4.48 -14.39
C ASP A 247 -1.47 5.51 -13.48
N TYR A 248 -0.82 5.88 -12.37
CA TYR A 248 -1.29 6.89 -11.42
C TYR A 248 -0.73 8.30 -11.68
N HIS A 249 -0.05 8.50 -12.80
CA HIS A 249 0.58 9.77 -13.17
C HIS A 249 1.55 10.28 -12.10
N ARG A 250 2.34 9.36 -11.52
CA ARG A 250 3.44 9.71 -10.61
C ARG A 250 4.74 9.80 -11.41
N GLU A 251 5.61 10.72 -11.01
CA GLU A 251 6.94 10.79 -11.59
C GLU A 251 7.71 9.49 -11.29
N VAL A 252 8.35 8.94 -12.30
CA VAL A 252 9.18 7.73 -12.16
C VAL A 252 10.61 8.08 -12.51
N PHE A 253 11.54 7.71 -11.64
CA PHE A 253 12.98 7.87 -11.86
C PHE A 253 13.66 6.50 -11.74
N ALA A 254 14.75 6.31 -12.48
CA ALA A 254 15.57 5.11 -12.39
C ALA A 254 17.05 5.46 -12.46
N PHE A 255 17.88 4.82 -11.65
CA PHE A 255 19.31 4.97 -11.76
C PHE A 255 19.85 4.17 -12.93
N PRO A 256 20.64 4.78 -13.86
CA PRO A 256 21.32 4.04 -14.88
C PRO A 256 22.44 3.16 -14.29
N GLY A 257 22.75 2.08 -14.94
CA GLY A 257 23.86 1.22 -14.53
C GLY A 257 24.52 0.52 -15.72
N SER A 258 25.52 -0.29 -15.43
CA SER A 258 26.26 -0.99 -16.47
C SER A 258 25.36 -1.90 -17.30
N ILE A 259 25.47 -1.85 -18.62
CA ILE A 259 24.77 -2.74 -19.55
C ILE A 259 25.15 -4.22 -19.37
N ARG A 260 26.25 -4.49 -18.67
CA ARG A 260 26.73 -5.85 -18.38
C ARG A 260 26.21 -6.39 -17.05
N GLN A 261 25.52 -5.56 -16.26
CA GLN A 261 24.98 -5.95 -14.97
C GLN A 261 23.48 -6.24 -15.07
N GLU A 262 23.10 -7.47 -14.75
CA GLU A 262 21.71 -7.92 -14.78
C GLU A 262 20.78 -7.05 -13.90
N CYS A 263 21.28 -6.59 -12.73
CA CYS A 263 20.51 -5.75 -11.80
C CYS A 263 20.27 -4.32 -12.31
N SER A 264 20.97 -3.89 -13.38
CA SER A 264 20.76 -2.57 -14.00
C SER A 264 19.84 -2.63 -15.21
N ALA A 265 19.62 -3.81 -15.76
CA ALA A 265 18.94 -3.97 -17.05
C ALA A 265 17.51 -3.38 -17.03
N GLY A 266 16.73 -3.66 -15.99
CA GLY A 266 15.36 -3.13 -15.87
C GLY A 266 15.31 -1.61 -15.71
N CYS A 267 16.25 -1.00 -14.98
CA CYS A 267 16.36 0.45 -14.88
C CYS A 267 16.74 1.07 -16.24
N ASN A 268 17.72 0.50 -16.92
CA ASN A 268 18.13 0.96 -18.26
C ASN A 268 17.00 0.85 -19.29
N ASP A 269 16.15 -0.21 -19.18
CA ASP A 269 14.97 -0.37 -20.05
C ASP A 269 13.92 0.71 -19.74
N LEU A 270 13.64 1.03 -18.46
CA LEU A 270 12.74 2.12 -18.09
C LEU A 270 13.19 3.46 -18.71
N ILE A 271 14.49 3.77 -18.61
CA ILE A 271 15.08 4.99 -19.17
C ILE A 271 14.94 5.02 -20.68
N LYS A 272 15.27 3.91 -21.34
CA LYS A 272 15.26 3.77 -22.82
C LYS A 272 13.85 3.88 -23.39
N GLU A 273 12.85 3.34 -22.71
CA GLU A 273 11.46 3.34 -23.15
C GLU A 273 10.70 4.63 -22.80
N HIS A 274 11.40 5.64 -22.28
CA HIS A 274 10.80 6.91 -21.83
C HIS A 274 9.62 6.71 -20.85
N LYS A 275 9.71 5.69 -20.00
CA LYS A 275 8.74 5.40 -18.92
C LYS A 275 9.13 6.06 -17.59
N ILE A 276 10.02 7.04 -17.69
CA ILE A 276 10.51 7.85 -16.58
C ILE A 276 10.41 9.32 -16.94
#